data_ae6c980f1b1ec06dd067ee12da634130
#
_entry.id   ae6c980f1b1ec06dd067ee12da634130
#
_cell.length_a   1.000
_cell.length_b   1.000
_cell.length_c   1.000
_cell.angle_alpha   90.00
_cell.angle_beta   90.00
_cell.angle_gamma   90.00
#
_symmetry.space_group_name_H-M   'P 1'
#
loop_
_entity.id
_entity.type
_entity.pdbx_description
1 polymer ?
#
loop_
_entity_poly.entity_id
_entity_poly.type
_entity_poly.pdbx_seq_one_letter_code
_entity_poly.pdbx_strand_id
1 'polypeptide(L)'
;MKLLPILALITTFAVAQEIKQMPAEQAGKIARKVTEALGSPGDLPFTVDADAEKSAGIRAGGDAGLLAIPDRKLTVEVLANASNTTSALGQLWMRNVVPALNNAAPDPAKLRTLTVRDGDNEAKVEVYFLGVSKTDAGAVELGLYAKDREPLVKVPLVKTDAPMSTVPIALDGHKEGENTGVLVVTIFGSYKADITVTKPRE
;
A
#
# COMPACT_ATOMS: atom_id res chain seq x y z
N MET A 1 -57.70 20.17 -19.93
CA MET A 1 -56.57 19.29 -20.16
C MET A 1 -55.44 19.75 -19.23
N LYS A 2 -55.12 18.96 -18.18
CA LYS A 2 -54.02 19.25 -17.23
C LYS A 2 -52.86 18.33 -17.60
N LEU A 3 -51.78 18.90 -18.12
CA LEU A 3 -50.51 18.18 -18.32
C LEU A 3 -49.82 18.00 -16.98
N LEU A 4 -49.62 16.77 -16.54
CA LEU A 4 -48.69 16.42 -15.46
C LEU A 4 -47.27 16.39 -16.01
N PRO A 5 -46.28 17.01 -15.35
CA PRO A 5 -44.87 16.79 -15.69
C PRO A 5 -44.43 15.44 -15.13
N ILE A 6 -43.94 14.58 -16.03
CA ILE A 6 -43.24 13.34 -15.67
C ILE A 6 -41.86 13.72 -15.15
N LEU A 7 -41.69 13.63 -13.83
CA LEU A 7 -40.38 13.80 -13.17
C LEU A 7 -39.56 12.55 -13.44
N ALA A 8 -38.65 12.61 -14.41
CA ALA A 8 -37.70 11.54 -14.68
C ALA A 8 -36.68 11.47 -13.52
N LEU A 9 -36.86 10.47 -12.67
CA LEU A 9 -35.91 10.14 -11.61
C LEU A 9 -34.65 9.56 -12.27
N ILE A 10 -33.62 10.39 -12.51
CA ILE A 10 -32.30 9.92 -12.94
C ILE A 10 -31.64 9.32 -11.71
N THR A 11 -31.81 8.01 -11.53
CA THR A 11 -30.99 7.24 -10.57
C THR A 11 -29.58 7.12 -11.14
N THR A 12 -28.69 8.00 -10.73
CA THR A 12 -27.24 7.80 -10.94
C THR A 12 -26.81 6.61 -10.09
N PHE A 13 -26.67 5.45 -10.72
CA PHE A 13 -25.96 4.33 -10.11
C PHE A 13 -24.49 4.75 -9.94
N ALA A 14 -24.10 5.14 -8.74
CA ALA A 14 -22.70 5.22 -8.38
C ALA A 14 -22.16 3.78 -8.44
N VAL A 15 -21.46 3.44 -9.51
CA VAL A 15 -20.71 2.19 -9.59
C VAL A 15 -19.64 2.29 -8.51
N ALA A 16 -19.83 1.57 -7.41
CA ALA A 16 -18.79 1.41 -6.41
C ALA A 16 -17.56 0.82 -7.14
N GLN A 17 -16.47 1.55 -7.16
CA GLN A 17 -15.23 1.08 -7.79
C GLN A 17 -14.76 -0.14 -6.98
N GLU A 18 -14.94 -1.31 -7.57
CA GLU A 18 -14.60 -2.59 -6.95
C GLU A 18 -13.07 -2.74 -6.87
N ILE A 19 -12.57 -3.00 -5.68
CA ILE A 19 -11.16 -3.37 -5.49
C ILE A 19 -11.01 -4.83 -5.89
N LYS A 20 -10.09 -5.11 -6.82
CA LYS A 20 -9.83 -6.44 -7.34
C LYS A 20 -8.44 -6.93 -6.96
N GLN A 21 -8.37 -8.15 -6.46
CA GLN A 21 -7.10 -8.82 -6.23
C GLN A 21 -6.37 -9.04 -7.56
N MET A 22 -5.08 -8.80 -7.56
CA MET A 22 -4.23 -9.07 -8.72
C MET A 22 -3.83 -10.56 -8.72
N PRO A 23 -3.91 -11.26 -9.86
CA PRO A 23 -3.39 -12.63 -9.95
C PRO A 23 -1.92 -12.69 -9.52
N ALA A 24 -1.54 -13.71 -8.75
CA ALA A 24 -0.18 -13.85 -8.19
C ALA A 24 0.92 -13.79 -9.25
N GLU A 25 0.71 -14.44 -10.41
CA GLU A 25 1.66 -14.39 -11.54
C GLU A 25 1.85 -12.95 -12.04
N GLN A 26 0.78 -12.18 -12.14
CA GLN A 26 0.85 -10.78 -12.56
C GLN A 26 1.54 -9.92 -11.50
N ALA A 27 1.21 -10.10 -10.22
CA ALA A 27 1.87 -9.41 -9.12
C ALA A 27 3.38 -9.68 -9.16
N GLY A 28 3.80 -10.93 -9.29
CA GLY A 28 5.21 -11.31 -9.39
C GLY A 28 5.94 -10.72 -10.60
N LYS A 29 5.28 -10.65 -11.77
CA LYS A 29 5.85 -10.00 -12.96
C LYS A 29 6.08 -8.49 -12.73
N ILE A 30 5.10 -7.81 -12.16
CA ILE A 30 5.22 -6.38 -11.84
C ILE A 30 6.28 -6.18 -10.76
N ALA A 31 6.28 -7.01 -9.71
CA ALA A 31 7.25 -6.93 -8.61
C ALA A 31 8.71 -6.98 -9.12
N ARG A 32 9.03 -7.90 -10.01
CA ARG A 32 10.37 -7.97 -10.63
C ARG A 32 10.71 -6.68 -11.36
N LYS A 33 9.81 -6.14 -12.19
CA LYS A 33 10.06 -4.89 -12.95
C LYS A 33 10.27 -3.68 -12.05
N VAL A 34 9.43 -3.50 -11.02
CA VAL A 34 9.56 -2.35 -10.12
C VAL A 34 10.80 -2.47 -9.23
N THR A 35 11.18 -3.68 -8.81
CA THR A 35 12.41 -3.92 -8.05
C THR A 35 13.64 -3.65 -8.89
N GLU A 36 13.65 -4.06 -10.17
CA GLU A 36 14.71 -3.75 -11.13
C GLU A 36 14.82 -2.23 -11.36
N ALA A 37 13.69 -1.54 -11.55
CA ALA A 37 13.66 -0.08 -11.72
C ALA A 37 14.17 0.67 -10.48
N LEU A 38 13.92 0.15 -9.27
CA LEU A 38 14.47 0.72 -8.04
C LEU A 38 16.00 0.59 -8.00
N GLY A 39 16.56 -0.51 -8.52
CA GLY A 39 17.99 -0.78 -8.48
C GLY A 39 18.54 -0.86 -7.05
N SER A 40 19.70 -0.27 -6.84
CA SER A 40 20.37 -0.22 -5.52
C SER A 40 20.72 1.22 -5.14
N PRO A 41 19.73 2.07 -4.88
CA PRO A 41 19.98 3.44 -4.46
C PRO A 41 20.67 3.46 -3.09
N GLY A 42 21.73 4.26 -2.97
CA GLY A 42 22.54 4.35 -1.74
C GLY A 42 21.87 5.07 -0.57
N ASP A 43 20.70 5.69 -0.80
CA ASP A 43 19.98 6.56 0.13
C ASP A 43 18.66 5.94 0.64
N LEU A 44 18.57 4.61 0.69
CA LEU A 44 17.39 3.93 1.23
C LEU A 44 17.28 4.12 2.74
N PRO A 45 16.05 4.19 3.29
CA PRO A 45 15.83 4.24 4.73
C PRO A 45 16.40 3.00 5.44
N PHE A 46 16.27 1.83 4.82
CA PHE A 46 16.88 0.55 5.20
C PHE A 46 16.84 -0.42 4.01
N THR A 47 17.62 -1.49 4.10
CA THR A 47 17.68 -2.52 3.05
C THR A 47 16.50 -3.47 3.15
N VAL A 48 15.91 -3.81 2.00
CA VAL A 48 14.87 -4.84 1.85
C VAL A 48 15.34 -5.83 0.79
N ASP A 49 15.44 -7.10 1.14
CA ASP A 49 15.65 -8.20 0.19
C ASP A 49 14.28 -8.65 -0.35
N ALA A 50 13.82 -7.96 -1.40
CA ALA A 50 12.46 -8.10 -1.92
C ALA A 50 12.21 -9.50 -2.53
N ASP A 51 11.17 -10.21 -2.04
CA ASP A 51 10.71 -11.50 -2.55
C ASP A 51 9.56 -11.32 -3.55
N ALA A 52 9.89 -11.09 -4.82
CA ALA A 52 8.91 -10.86 -5.88
C ALA A 52 7.92 -12.04 -6.06
N GLU A 53 8.32 -13.26 -5.72
CA GLU A 53 7.47 -14.46 -5.88
C GLU A 53 6.32 -14.48 -4.85
N LYS A 54 6.49 -13.81 -3.73
CA LYS A 54 5.48 -13.71 -2.66
C LYS A 54 4.75 -12.36 -2.66
N SER A 55 4.87 -11.60 -3.75
CA SER A 55 4.18 -10.33 -3.87
C SER A 55 2.66 -10.48 -3.94
N ALA A 56 1.95 -9.51 -3.41
CA ALA A 56 0.49 -9.41 -3.47
C ALA A 56 0.10 -8.02 -3.98
N GLY A 57 -0.92 -7.95 -4.82
CA GLY A 57 -1.35 -6.67 -5.38
C GLY A 57 -2.85 -6.56 -5.50
N ILE A 58 -3.34 -5.32 -5.49
CA ILE A 58 -4.74 -4.98 -5.74
C ILE A 58 -4.82 -3.88 -6.81
N ARG A 59 -5.94 -3.86 -7.51
CA ARG A 59 -6.34 -2.78 -8.40
C ARG A 59 -7.58 -2.12 -7.85
N ALA A 60 -7.54 -0.80 -7.78
CA ALA A 60 -8.71 0.02 -7.54
C ALA A 60 -9.09 0.72 -8.87
N GLY A 61 -10.29 1.22 -8.96
CA GLY A 61 -10.73 1.89 -10.17
C GLY A 61 -9.85 3.10 -10.55
N GLY A 62 -9.89 3.51 -11.83
CA GLY A 62 -9.16 4.69 -12.33
C GLY A 62 -7.65 4.50 -12.39
N ASP A 63 -7.17 3.35 -12.82
CA ASP A 63 -5.74 3.02 -12.94
C ASP A 63 -4.94 3.03 -11.61
N ALA A 64 -5.61 3.11 -10.47
CA ALA A 64 -4.96 2.97 -9.18
C ALA A 64 -4.56 1.51 -8.94
N GLY A 65 -3.34 1.32 -8.50
CA GLY A 65 -2.78 0.00 -8.22
C GLY A 65 -1.86 0.04 -7.02
N LEU A 66 -1.89 -1.03 -6.23
CA LEU A 66 -1.02 -1.21 -5.08
C LEU A 66 -0.38 -2.60 -5.15
N LEU A 67 0.89 -2.68 -4.78
CA LEU A 67 1.66 -3.91 -4.79
C LEU A 67 2.55 -3.96 -3.55
N ALA A 68 2.40 -5.00 -2.75
CA ALA A 68 3.31 -5.30 -1.64
C ALA A 68 4.29 -6.39 -2.06
N ILE A 69 5.57 -6.17 -1.75
CA ILE A 69 6.64 -7.13 -1.98
C ILE A 69 7.29 -7.39 -0.62
N PRO A 70 7.12 -8.56 -0.01
CA PRO A 70 7.69 -8.83 1.31
C PRO A 70 9.22 -8.92 1.26
N ASP A 71 9.86 -8.63 2.38
CA ASP A 71 11.26 -8.99 2.59
C ASP A 71 11.39 -10.51 2.68
N ARG A 72 12.43 -11.07 2.06
CA ARG A 72 12.70 -12.52 2.05
C ARG A 72 12.92 -13.09 3.44
N LYS A 73 13.38 -12.25 4.38
CA LYS A 73 13.62 -12.60 5.79
C LYS A 73 12.41 -12.33 6.69
N LEU A 74 11.29 -11.86 6.13
CA LEU A 74 10.08 -11.61 6.90
C LEU A 74 9.53 -12.93 7.44
N THR A 75 9.47 -13.02 8.77
CA THR A 75 8.87 -14.13 9.52
C THR A 75 7.94 -13.60 10.61
N VAL A 76 7.15 -14.47 11.20
CA VAL A 76 6.26 -14.11 12.32
C VAL A 76 7.06 -13.66 13.54
N GLU A 77 8.24 -14.22 13.75
CA GLU A 77 9.14 -13.87 14.85
C GLU A 77 9.62 -12.42 14.75
N VAL A 78 9.78 -11.86 13.55
CA VAL A 78 10.11 -10.44 13.34
C VAL A 78 9.04 -9.55 13.97
N LEU A 79 7.76 -9.91 13.82
CA LEU A 79 6.65 -9.16 14.39
C LEU A 79 6.53 -9.39 15.92
N ALA A 80 6.67 -10.63 16.36
CA ALA A 80 6.59 -10.97 17.78
C ALA A 80 7.72 -10.32 18.60
N ASN A 81 8.91 -10.20 18.00
CA ASN A 81 10.11 -9.64 18.62
C ASN A 81 10.36 -8.18 18.19
N ALA A 82 9.35 -7.47 17.68
CA ALA A 82 9.50 -6.06 17.34
C ALA A 82 10.05 -5.28 18.56
N SER A 83 10.97 -4.36 18.30
CA SER A 83 11.63 -3.52 19.31
C SER A 83 11.49 -2.04 18.92
N ASN A 84 12.13 -1.14 19.63
CA ASN A 84 12.21 0.28 19.26
C ASN A 84 13.08 0.51 18.00
N THR A 85 13.85 -0.49 17.57
CA THR A 85 14.57 -0.46 16.30
C THR A 85 13.67 -0.98 15.20
N THR A 86 13.63 -0.28 14.05
CA THR A 86 12.83 -0.68 12.90
C THR A 86 13.37 -1.95 12.26
N SER A 87 12.51 -2.95 12.10
CA SER A 87 12.76 -4.15 11.30
C SER A 87 12.04 -4.07 9.96
N ALA A 88 12.73 -4.42 8.89
CA ALA A 88 12.17 -4.42 7.52
C ALA A 88 11.08 -5.49 7.38
N LEU A 89 9.96 -5.11 6.75
CA LEU A 89 8.88 -6.03 6.38
C LEU A 89 8.79 -6.24 4.87
N GLY A 90 9.15 -5.22 4.08
CA GLY A 90 9.04 -5.27 2.62
C GLY A 90 8.93 -3.90 1.98
N GLN A 91 8.39 -3.89 0.77
CA GLN A 91 8.11 -2.69 -0.02
C GLN A 91 6.62 -2.61 -0.33
N LEU A 92 6.09 -1.39 -0.40
CA LEU A 92 4.74 -1.08 -0.87
C LEU A 92 4.86 -0.10 -2.03
N TRP A 93 4.37 -0.51 -3.18
CA TRP A 93 4.35 0.28 -4.40
C TRP A 93 2.94 0.76 -4.68
N MET A 94 2.80 2.04 -4.99
CA MET A 94 1.52 2.68 -5.25
C MET A 94 1.53 3.43 -6.57
N ARG A 95 0.44 3.32 -7.33
CA ARG A 95 0.21 4.06 -8.56
C ARG A 95 -1.11 4.81 -8.45
N ASN A 96 -1.09 6.11 -8.74
CA ASN A 96 -2.25 7.01 -8.71
C ASN A 96 -2.98 7.07 -7.35
N VAL A 97 -2.28 6.67 -6.29
CA VAL A 97 -2.74 6.75 -4.90
C VAL A 97 -1.52 6.89 -3.99
N VAL A 98 -1.66 7.63 -2.90
CA VAL A 98 -0.61 7.86 -1.90
C VAL A 98 -1.18 7.76 -0.49
N PRO A 99 -0.38 7.42 0.54
CA PRO A 99 -0.83 7.49 1.93
C PRO A 99 -1.25 8.92 2.26
N ALA A 100 -2.33 9.08 3.00
CA ALA A 100 -2.77 10.40 3.46
C ALA A 100 -2.03 10.80 4.74
N LEU A 101 -1.59 12.05 4.79
CA LEU A 101 -1.04 12.70 5.98
C LEU A 101 -2.06 13.75 6.45
N ASN A 102 -2.64 13.59 7.63
CA ASN A 102 -3.70 14.50 8.11
C ASN A 102 -4.83 14.69 7.09
N ASN A 103 -5.30 13.60 6.50
CA ASN A 103 -6.34 13.53 5.47
C ASN A 103 -6.01 14.24 4.15
N ALA A 104 -4.75 14.52 3.87
CA ALA A 104 -4.29 15.14 2.63
C ALA A 104 -3.12 14.36 2.03
N ALA A 105 -2.93 14.49 0.72
CA ALA A 105 -1.75 13.95 0.06
C ALA A 105 -0.47 14.63 0.61
N PRO A 106 0.61 13.88 0.86
CA PRO A 106 1.87 14.44 1.31
C PRO A 106 2.49 15.35 0.24
N ASP A 107 3.49 16.12 0.67
CA ASP A 107 4.32 16.91 -0.24
C ASP A 107 5.04 15.94 -1.20
N PRO A 108 4.93 16.12 -2.54
CA PRO A 108 5.63 15.30 -3.52
C PRO A 108 7.15 15.25 -3.31
N ALA A 109 7.76 16.30 -2.75
CA ALA A 109 9.19 16.34 -2.45
C ALA A 109 9.62 15.27 -1.42
N LYS A 110 8.71 14.81 -0.57
CA LYS A 110 8.93 13.75 0.42
C LYS A 110 8.73 12.35 -0.14
N LEU A 111 8.13 12.22 -1.32
CA LEU A 111 7.84 10.93 -1.93
C LEU A 111 9.05 10.42 -2.73
N ARG A 112 9.23 9.10 -2.76
CA ARG A 112 10.16 8.43 -3.66
C ARG A 112 9.38 7.94 -4.88
N THR A 113 9.38 8.77 -5.92
CA THR A 113 8.70 8.48 -7.18
C THR A 113 9.70 7.92 -8.19
N LEU A 114 9.32 6.84 -8.85
CA LEU A 114 10.08 6.21 -9.91
C LEU A 114 9.26 6.15 -11.19
N THR A 115 9.93 6.22 -12.33
CA THR A 115 9.31 5.93 -13.63
C THR A 115 9.65 4.49 -14.01
N VAL A 116 8.61 3.67 -14.11
CA VAL A 116 8.72 2.27 -14.54
C VAL A 116 8.30 2.18 -15.99
N ARG A 117 9.11 1.51 -16.82
CA ARG A 117 8.86 1.32 -18.24
C ARG A 117 8.43 -0.13 -18.53
N ASP A 118 7.44 -0.26 -19.41
CA ASP A 118 7.01 -1.54 -19.98
C ASP A 118 6.79 -1.38 -21.49
N GLY A 119 7.82 -1.67 -22.27
CA GLY A 119 7.87 -1.32 -23.69
C GLY A 119 7.80 0.19 -23.85
N ASP A 120 6.83 0.67 -24.64
CA ASP A 120 6.59 2.08 -24.91
C ASP A 120 5.75 2.77 -23.81
N ASN A 121 5.27 2.01 -22.83
CA ASN A 121 4.45 2.57 -21.75
C ASN A 121 5.34 2.97 -20.57
N GLU A 122 5.10 4.17 -20.05
CA GLU A 122 5.71 4.68 -18.82
C GLU A 122 4.66 4.87 -17.74
N ALA A 123 4.99 4.52 -16.51
CA ALA A 123 4.15 4.76 -15.34
C ALA A 123 4.98 5.36 -14.20
N LYS A 124 4.49 6.44 -13.61
CA LYS A 124 5.02 6.95 -12.34
C LYS A 124 4.41 6.14 -11.21
N VAL A 125 5.26 5.70 -10.31
CA VAL A 125 4.87 4.91 -9.12
C VAL A 125 5.65 5.41 -7.91
N GLU A 126 5.02 5.43 -6.77
CA GLU A 126 5.64 5.73 -5.50
C GLU A 126 6.04 4.44 -4.80
N VAL A 127 7.24 4.41 -4.21
CA VAL A 127 7.70 3.30 -3.39
C VAL A 127 7.87 3.72 -1.94
N TYR A 128 7.34 2.89 -1.06
CA TYR A 128 7.49 2.98 0.38
C TYR A 128 8.14 1.71 0.91
N PHE A 129 9.02 1.86 1.90
CA PHE A 129 9.61 0.76 2.63
C PHE A 129 8.76 0.52 3.87
N LEU A 130 8.30 -0.71 4.05
CA LEU A 130 7.51 -1.10 5.20
C LEU A 130 8.43 -1.56 6.32
N GLY A 131 8.26 -0.97 7.49
CA GLY A 131 9.03 -1.35 8.67
C GLY A 131 8.12 -1.50 9.88
N VAL A 132 8.50 -2.37 10.81
CA VAL A 132 7.83 -2.54 12.10
C VAL A 132 8.73 -2.08 13.23
N SER A 133 8.14 -1.39 14.18
CA SER A 133 8.81 -0.99 15.43
C SER A 133 7.82 -0.98 16.59
N LYS A 134 8.35 -0.92 17.81
CA LYS A 134 7.55 -0.65 19.02
C LYS A 134 7.76 0.78 19.47
N THR A 135 6.69 1.38 19.96
CA THR A 135 6.76 2.64 20.73
C THR A 135 7.33 2.38 22.12
N ASP A 136 7.72 3.45 22.83
CA ASP A 136 8.13 3.37 24.22
C ASP A 136 7.03 2.81 25.13
N ALA A 137 5.76 2.99 24.76
CA ALA A 137 4.60 2.41 25.45
C ALA A 137 4.35 0.92 25.10
N GLY A 138 5.19 0.32 24.24
CA GLY A 138 5.12 -1.08 23.85
C GLY A 138 4.11 -1.39 22.72
N ALA A 139 3.43 -0.40 22.15
CA ALA A 139 2.54 -0.60 21.02
C ALA A 139 3.36 -0.89 19.75
N VAL A 140 2.89 -1.84 18.94
CA VAL A 140 3.51 -2.18 17.65
C VAL A 140 2.96 -1.27 16.57
N GLU A 141 3.84 -0.69 15.76
CA GLU A 141 3.50 0.21 14.66
C GLU A 141 4.09 -0.27 13.35
N LEU A 142 3.32 -0.10 12.28
CA LEU A 142 3.77 -0.17 10.90
C LEU A 142 4.17 1.23 10.44
N GLY A 143 5.42 1.39 10.04
CA GLY A 143 5.95 2.60 9.44
C GLY A 143 6.05 2.49 7.92
N LEU A 144 5.63 3.53 7.19
CA LEU A 144 5.84 3.72 5.76
C LEU A 144 6.94 4.75 5.57
N TYR A 145 8.06 4.32 5.01
CA TYR A 145 9.26 5.15 4.78
C TYR A 145 9.38 5.45 3.29
N ALA A 146 9.57 6.71 2.92
CA ALA A 146 9.73 7.12 1.53
C ALA A 146 11.19 7.50 1.22
N LYS A 147 11.52 8.79 1.24
CA LYS A 147 12.89 9.28 1.02
C LYS A 147 13.73 9.26 2.29
N ASP A 148 13.11 9.68 3.40
CA ASP A 148 13.81 9.90 4.65
C ASP A 148 13.93 8.63 5.48
N ARG A 149 14.84 8.63 6.45
CA ARG A 149 14.98 7.56 7.45
C ARG A 149 13.88 7.61 8.51
N GLU A 150 13.15 8.71 8.59
CA GLU A 150 11.94 8.83 9.39
C GLU A 150 10.72 8.37 8.59
N PRO A 151 9.79 7.66 9.21
CA PRO A 151 8.59 7.22 8.52
C PRO A 151 7.71 8.40 8.14
N LEU A 152 7.24 8.39 6.89
CA LEU A 152 6.26 9.37 6.41
C LEU A 152 4.92 9.21 7.12
N VAL A 153 4.52 7.96 7.36
CA VAL A 153 3.28 7.58 8.05
C VAL A 153 3.60 6.48 9.04
N LYS A 154 3.00 6.54 10.23
CA LYS A 154 2.95 5.44 11.19
C LYS A 154 1.50 5.11 11.51
N VAL A 155 1.17 3.84 11.53
CA VAL A 155 -0.15 3.34 11.93
C VAL A 155 0.00 2.17 12.90
N PRO A 156 -0.96 1.97 13.81
CA PRO A 156 -0.97 0.80 14.67
C PRO A 156 -0.96 -0.50 13.84
N LEU A 157 -0.11 -1.45 14.22
CA LEU A 157 -0.13 -2.81 13.71
C LEU A 157 -0.75 -3.72 14.76
N VAL A 158 -2.02 -4.05 14.58
CA VAL A 158 -2.83 -4.74 15.58
C VAL A 158 -2.84 -6.23 15.30
N LYS A 159 -2.54 -7.05 16.32
CA LYS A 159 -2.73 -8.48 16.25
C LYS A 159 -4.21 -8.81 16.37
N THR A 160 -4.73 -9.64 15.48
CA THR A 160 -6.12 -10.10 15.42
C THR A 160 -6.21 -11.57 15.82
N ASP A 161 -7.43 -12.06 16.08
CA ASP A 161 -7.69 -13.47 16.35
C ASP A 161 -7.81 -14.33 15.07
N ALA A 162 -7.57 -13.72 13.89
CA ALA A 162 -7.60 -14.44 12.64
C ALA A 162 -6.48 -15.51 12.58
N PRO A 163 -6.73 -16.65 11.93
CA PRO A 163 -5.73 -17.70 11.81
C PRO A 163 -4.54 -17.21 10.99
N MET A 164 -3.36 -17.70 11.35
CA MET A 164 -2.14 -17.37 10.62
C MET A 164 -2.20 -17.90 9.19
N SER A 165 -1.74 -17.09 8.25
CA SER A 165 -1.61 -17.41 6.83
C SER A 165 -0.15 -17.62 6.46
N THR A 166 0.09 -18.42 5.41
CA THR A 166 1.42 -18.54 4.79
C THR A 166 1.73 -17.35 3.86
N VAL A 167 0.76 -16.51 3.54
CA VAL A 167 0.94 -15.28 2.76
C VAL A 167 1.59 -14.22 3.64
N PRO A 168 2.83 -13.77 3.33
CA PRO A 168 3.54 -12.84 4.21
C PRO A 168 2.85 -11.49 4.34
N ILE A 169 2.46 -10.89 3.21
CA ILE A 169 1.72 -9.62 3.16
C ILE A 169 0.55 -9.77 2.19
N ALA A 170 -0.65 -9.46 2.64
CA ALA A 170 -1.83 -9.35 1.81
C ALA A 170 -2.35 -7.92 1.83
N LEU A 171 -2.95 -7.51 0.72
CA LEU A 171 -3.57 -6.20 0.56
C LEU A 171 -5.06 -6.35 0.34
N ASP A 172 -5.82 -5.47 0.95
CA ASP A 172 -7.24 -5.25 0.69
C ASP A 172 -7.53 -3.76 0.83
N GLY A 173 -8.76 -3.34 0.63
CA GLY A 173 -9.11 -1.94 0.84
C GLY A 173 -10.56 -1.65 0.56
N HIS A 174 -10.95 -0.45 0.90
CA HIS A 174 -12.28 0.06 0.60
C HIS A 174 -12.25 1.58 0.44
N LYS A 175 -13.23 2.08 -0.29
CA LYS A 175 -13.41 3.52 -0.48
C LYS A 175 -14.15 4.09 0.73
N GLU A 176 -13.68 5.21 1.28
CA GLU A 176 -14.37 5.93 2.36
C GLU A 176 -14.99 7.25 1.91
N GLY A 177 -14.40 7.92 0.92
CA GLY A 177 -14.86 9.20 0.39
C GLY A 177 -14.69 9.28 -1.12
N GLU A 178 -14.89 10.46 -1.69
CA GLU A 178 -14.74 10.68 -3.13
C GLU A 178 -13.29 10.44 -3.58
N ASN A 179 -12.32 10.97 -2.83
CA ASN A 179 -10.89 10.91 -3.13
C ASN A 179 -10.08 10.15 -2.07
N THR A 180 -10.74 9.52 -1.09
CA THR A 180 -10.10 8.83 0.03
C THR A 180 -10.57 7.40 0.13
N GLY A 181 -9.72 6.56 0.69
CA GLY A 181 -10.01 5.16 0.99
C GLY A 181 -9.10 4.65 2.10
N VAL A 182 -9.31 3.41 2.48
CA VAL A 182 -8.45 2.68 3.41
C VAL A 182 -7.80 1.53 2.67
N LEU A 183 -6.48 1.50 2.72
CA LEU A 183 -5.67 0.33 2.39
C LEU A 183 -5.51 -0.51 3.65
N VAL A 184 -5.92 -1.75 3.57
CA VAL A 184 -5.75 -2.74 4.63
C VAL A 184 -4.52 -3.58 4.32
N VAL A 185 -3.50 -3.48 5.15
CA VAL A 185 -2.30 -4.32 5.07
C VAL A 185 -2.42 -5.42 6.12
N THR A 186 -2.42 -6.67 5.68
CA THR A 186 -2.47 -7.84 6.59
C THR A 186 -1.17 -8.60 6.47
N ILE A 187 -0.52 -8.88 7.61
CA ILE A 187 0.74 -9.61 7.65
C ILE A 187 0.50 -10.97 8.31
N PHE A 188 0.86 -12.05 7.62
CA PHE A 188 0.59 -13.45 8.01
C PHE A 188 -0.86 -13.71 8.44
N GLY A 189 -1.83 -12.98 7.88
CA GLY A 189 -3.25 -13.13 8.19
C GLY A 189 -3.67 -12.59 9.57
N SER A 190 -2.75 -12.49 10.54
CA SER A 190 -3.07 -12.21 11.94
C SER A 190 -2.61 -10.85 12.46
N TYR A 191 -1.87 -10.07 11.67
CA TYR A 191 -1.53 -8.68 12.01
C TYR A 191 -2.12 -7.76 10.97
N LYS A 192 -2.80 -6.70 11.40
CA LYS A 192 -3.55 -5.78 10.53
C LYS A 192 -3.16 -4.32 10.80
N ALA A 193 -2.98 -3.57 9.73
CA ALA A 193 -2.84 -2.12 9.76
C ALA A 193 -3.76 -1.49 8.72
N ASP A 194 -4.45 -0.42 9.09
CA ASP A 194 -5.33 0.36 8.22
C ASP A 194 -4.62 1.68 7.89
N ILE A 195 -4.41 1.94 6.61
CA ILE A 195 -3.70 3.13 6.10
C ILE A 195 -4.69 3.96 5.30
N THR A 196 -4.99 5.17 5.73
CA THR A 196 -5.75 6.10 4.92
C THR A 196 -4.95 6.46 3.67
N VAL A 197 -5.59 6.38 2.51
CA VAL A 197 -4.99 6.70 1.21
C VAL A 197 -5.83 7.74 0.49
N THR A 198 -5.18 8.52 -0.37
CA THR A 198 -5.81 9.58 -1.17
C THR A 198 -5.17 9.68 -2.55
N LYS A 199 -5.80 10.44 -3.46
CA LYS A 199 -5.16 10.76 -4.74
C LYS A 199 -3.91 11.60 -4.52
N PRO A 200 -2.84 11.41 -5.33
CA PRO A 200 -1.68 12.28 -5.30
C PRO A 200 -2.06 13.72 -5.64
N ARG A 201 -1.23 14.69 -5.23
CA ARG A 201 -1.33 16.08 -5.71
C ARG A 201 -0.87 16.13 -7.17
N GLU A 202 -1.59 16.87 -7.98
CA GLU A 202 -1.18 17.21 -9.35
C GLU A 202 0.02 18.19 -9.34
#